data_785f13a6990b9b1205f45b40555c7243
#
_entry.id   785f13a6990b9b1205f45b40555c7243
#
_cell.length_a   1.000
_cell.length_b   1.000
_cell.length_c   1.000
_cell.angle_alpha   90.00
_cell.angle_beta   90.00
_cell.angle_gamma   90.00
#
_symmetry.space_group_name_H-M   'P 1'
#
loop_
_entity.id
_entity.type
_entity.pdbx_description
1 polymer ?
#
loop_
_entity_poly.entity_id
_entity_poly.type
_entity_poly.pdbx_seq_one_letter_code
_entity_poly.pdbx_strand_id
1 'polypeptide(L)'
;VMSTSQAVPVIMVMWSPRSLESKPALAMLEEITREHAGAFQLVEVDIDKAPAIAQAFQIQGVPTVVALVGGRPVPLFQGGASKEQVLPVVSQVLEAAAQMGINARIAVAAEDTAPPIPPEHEAPLAAEEEGRLDEAIALWERVVELNPRDEAAKSHLSRVRFAQRAYGEQSSDDPAARADALFAAGDAAGAFDVLLELLAASSDEEERDALRLRLLDLFRVAGSTPEV
;
A
#
# COMPACT_ATOMS: atom_id res chain seq x y z
N VAL A 1 -1.56 -6.30 -27.58
CA VAL A 1 -0.71 -5.13 -27.29
C VAL A 1 -0.94 -4.05 -28.34
N MET A 2 -0.70 -4.28 -29.63
CA MET A 2 -0.91 -3.27 -30.70
C MET A 2 -2.35 -2.80 -30.81
N SER A 3 -3.31 -3.71 -30.78
CA SER A 3 -4.75 -3.37 -30.78
C SER A 3 -5.18 -2.67 -29.50
N THR A 4 -4.65 -3.05 -28.34
CA THR A 4 -4.94 -2.43 -27.05
C THR A 4 -4.48 -0.99 -27.03
N SER A 5 -3.32 -0.68 -27.62
CA SER A 5 -2.74 0.67 -27.66
C SER A 5 -3.57 1.67 -28.48
N GLN A 6 -4.59 1.23 -29.20
CA GLN A 6 -5.55 2.08 -29.90
C GLN A 6 -6.59 2.70 -28.93
N ALA A 7 -6.84 2.06 -27.77
CA ALA A 7 -7.83 2.47 -26.79
C ALA A 7 -7.18 2.94 -25.48
N VAL A 8 -6.12 2.26 -25.05
CA VAL A 8 -5.39 2.51 -23.80
C VAL A 8 -3.90 2.56 -24.10
N PRO A 9 -3.14 3.53 -23.59
CA PRO A 9 -1.68 3.53 -23.71
C PRO A 9 -1.09 2.23 -23.15
N VAL A 10 -0.04 1.73 -23.80
CA VAL A 10 0.68 0.53 -23.34
C VAL A 10 2.13 0.91 -23.09
N ILE A 11 2.64 0.66 -21.89
CA ILE A 11 4.06 0.80 -21.55
C ILE A 11 4.67 -0.59 -21.58
N MET A 12 5.67 -0.77 -22.45
CA MET A 12 6.40 -2.02 -22.58
C MET A 12 7.77 -1.87 -21.95
N VAL A 13 8.12 -2.78 -21.06
CA VAL A 13 9.47 -2.88 -20.50
C VAL A 13 10.16 -4.14 -21.04
N MET A 14 11.22 -3.95 -21.79
CA MET A 14 12.11 -5.01 -22.25
C MET A 14 13.18 -5.22 -21.18
N TRP A 15 13.24 -6.41 -20.64
CA TRP A 15 14.09 -6.75 -19.50
C TRP A 15 14.79 -8.10 -19.66
N SER A 16 15.79 -8.38 -18.82
CA SER A 16 16.43 -9.70 -18.72
C SER A 16 16.71 -10.04 -17.25
N PRO A 17 16.49 -11.29 -16.83
CA PRO A 17 16.83 -11.75 -15.47
C PRO A 17 18.34 -11.66 -15.17
N ARG A 18 19.17 -11.53 -16.21
CA ARG A 18 20.64 -11.38 -16.09
C ARG A 18 21.08 -9.94 -15.85
N SER A 19 20.20 -8.96 -16.03
CA SER A 19 20.49 -7.55 -15.79
C SER A 19 20.16 -7.15 -14.36
N LEU A 20 21.15 -6.62 -13.65
CA LEU A 20 20.98 -6.15 -12.27
C LEU A 20 20.01 -4.96 -12.17
N GLU A 21 19.91 -4.14 -13.21
CA GLU A 21 19.03 -2.96 -13.26
C GLU A 21 17.60 -3.30 -13.65
N SER A 22 17.36 -4.46 -14.28
CA SER A 22 16.04 -4.83 -14.78
C SER A 22 15.02 -5.08 -13.69
N LYS A 23 15.38 -5.79 -12.62
CA LYS A 23 14.46 -6.10 -11.52
C LYS A 23 13.96 -4.86 -10.77
N PRO A 24 14.84 -3.93 -10.35
CA PRO A 24 14.39 -2.67 -9.75
C PRO A 24 13.49 -1.85 -10.68
N ALA A 25 13.81 -1.82 -11.99
CA ALA A 25 13.01 -1.10 -12.96
C ALA A 25 11.61 -1.70 -13.15
N LEU A 26 11.49 -3.05 -13.14
CA LEU A 26 10.20 -3.74 -13.16
C LEU A 26 9.37 -3.39 -11.94
N ALA A 27 9.91 -3.58 -10.74
CA ALA A 27 9.20 -3.32 -9.49
C ALA A 27 8.69 -1.86 -9.41
N MET A 28 9.51 -0.90 -9.85
CA MET A 28 9.12 0.52 -9.93
C MET A 28 7.98 0.74 -10.93
N LEU A 29 8.02 0.13 -12.12
CA LEU A 29 6.98 0.30 -13.13
C LEU A 29 5.68 -0.39 -12.72
N GLU A 30 5.74 -1.54 -12.05
CA GLU A 30 4.57 -2.18 -11.46
C GLU A 30 3.90 -1.29 -10.40
N GLU A 31 4.71 -0.65 -9.53
CA GLU A 31 4.22 0.31 -8.53
C GLU A 31 3.52 1.49 -9.20
N ILE A 32 4.15 2.12 -10.19
CA ILE A 32 3.56 3.22 -10.97
C ILE A 32 2.26 2.77 -11.66
N THR A 33 2.20 1.54 -12.16
CA THR A 33 1.01 0.99 -12.82
C THR A 33 -0.16 0.85 -11.83
N ARG A 34 0.11 0.36 -10.63
CA ARG A 34 -0.90 0.28 -9.55
C ARG A 34 -1.44 1.66 -9.18
N GLU A 35 -0.56 2.64 -8.99
CA GLU A 35 -0.93 4.02 -8.64
C GLU A 35 -1.81 4.69 -9.72
N HIS A 36 -1.61 4.33 -10.99
CA HIS A 36 -2.37 4.89 -12.11
C HIS A 36 -3.69 4.15 -12.40
N ALA A 37 -4.00 3.06 -11.69
CA ALA A 37 -5.30 2.38 -11.66
C ALA A 37 -5.93 2.19 -13.06
N GLY A 38 -5.22 1.49 -13.96
CA GLY A 38 -5.70 1.15 -15.30
C GLY A 38 -5.64 2.28 -16.34
N ALA A 39 -4.98 3.40 -16.05
CA ALA A 39 -4.78 4.47 -17.02
C ALA A 39 -3.86 4.05 -18.19
N PHE A 40 -3.03 3.04 -18.00
CA PHE A 40 -2.24 2.39 -19.03
C PHE A 40 -2.06 0.91 -18.70
N GLN A 41 -1.63 0.11 -19.67
CA GLN A 41 -1.26 -1.29 -19.50
C GLN A 41 0.26 -1.40 -19.44
N LEU A 42 0.78 -2.08 -18.41
CA LEU A 42 2.18 -2.51 -18.38
C LEU A 42 2.31 -3.87 -19.09
N VAL A 43 3.33 -4.00 -19.94
CA VAL A 43 3.67 -5.25 -20.62
C VAL A 43 5.16 -5.52 -20.41
N GLU A 44 5.46 -6.63 -19.78
CA GLU A 44 6.82 -7.09 -19.54
C GLU A 44 7.26 -8.03 -20.66
N VAL A 45 8.42 -7.76 -21.22
CA VAL A 45 9.01 -8.57 -22.27
C VAL A 45 10.40 -9.05 -21.85
N ASP A 46 10.48 -10.33 -21.51
CA ASP A 46 11.76 -11.01 -21.28
C ASP A 46 12.44 -11.22 -22.64
N ILE A 47 13.50 -10.45 -22.91
CA ILE A 47 14.22 -10.49 -24.20
C ILE A 47 14.96 -11.80 -24.41
N ASP A 48 15.29 -12.54 -23.36
CA ASP A 48 15.94 -13.85 -23.47
C ASP A 48 14.95 -14.90 -23.99
N LYS A 49 13.64 -14.73 -23.70
CA LYS A 49 12.56 -15.58 -24.19
C LYS A 49 11.94 -15.07 -25.49
N ALA A 50 12.02 -13.77 -25.76
CA ALA A 50 11.41 -13.14 -26.92
C ALA A 50 12.42 -12.33 -27.77
N PRO A 51 13.49 -12.95 -28.31
CA PRO A 51 14.55 -12.24 -29.04
C PRO A 51 14.04 -11.53 -30.30
N ALA A 52 12.98 -12.04 -30.94
CA ALA A 52 12.38 -11.40 -32.11
C ALA A 52 11.79 -10.01 -31.78
N ILE A 53 11.25 -9.81 -30.58
CA ILE A 53 10.73 -8.51 -30.14
C ILE A 53 11.91 -7.55 -29.91
N ALA A 54 12.96 -8.01 -29.26
CA ALA A 54 14.18 -7.20 -29.06
C ALA A 54 14.77 -6.71 -30.38
N GLN A 55 14.81 -7.56 -31.41
CA GLN A 55 15.25 -7.21 -32.76
C GLN A 55 14.30 -6.22 -33.43
N ALA A 56 12.98 -6.45 -33.36
CA ALA A 56 11.97 -5.57 -33.96
C ALA A 56 12.03 -4.14 -33.41
N PHE A 57 12.29 -4.01 -32.10
CA PHE A 57 12.45 -2.71 -31.41
C PHE A 57 13.91 -2.21 -31.38
N GLN A 58 14.86 -2.92 -32.00
CA GLN A 58 16.29 -2.58 -32.05
C GLN A 58 16.92 -2.33 -30.67
N ILE A 59 16.53 -3.17 -29.69
CA ILE A 59 16.95 -3.02 -28.30
C ILE A 59 18.45 -3.31 -28.17
N GLN A 60 19.21 -2.33 -27.69
CA GLN A 60 20.67 -2.43 -27.52
C GLN A 60 21.08 -2.72 -26.08
N GLY A 61 20.18 -2.50 -25.11
CA GLY A 61 20.43 -2.73 -23.70
C GLY A 61 19.13 -2.87 -22.91
N VAL A 62 19.22 -3.42 -21.71
CA VAL A 62 18.08 -3.63 -20.80
C VAL A 62 18.40 -3.05 -19.42
N PRO A 63 17.39 -2.51 -18.70
CA PRO A 63 16.01 -2.37 -19.16
C PRO A 63 15.84 -1.28 -20.23
N THR A 64 14.93 -1.49 -21.18
CA THR A 64 14.48 -0.46 -22.12
C THR A 64 12.97 -0.34 -22.04
N VAL A 65 12.46 0.87 -21.93
CA VAL A 65 11.03 1.16 -21.78
C VAL A 65 10.52 1.96 -22.97
N VAL A 66 9.43 1.47 -23.56
CA VAL A 66 8.79 2.06 -24.74
C VAL A 66 7.29 2.18 -24.49
N ALA A 67 6.70 3.33 -24.78
CA ALA A 67 5.25 3.45 -24.83
C ALA A 67 4.72 3.13 -26.23
N LEU A 68 3.54 2.49 -26.29
CA LEU A 68 2.76 2.34 -27.52
C LEU A 68 1.48 3.18 -27.36
N VAL A 69 1.32 4.19 -28.21
CA VAL A 69 0.16 5.07 -28.24
C VAL A 69 -0.40 5.06 -29.67
N GLY A 70 -1.63 4.61 -29.83
CA GLY A 70 -2.25 4.49 -31.15
C GLY A 70 -1.47 3.59 -32.11
N GLY A 71 -0.82 2.54 -31.62
CA GLY A 71 0.02 1.64 -32.39
C GLY A 71 1.41 2.18 -32.74
N ARG A 72 1.78 3.38 -32.26
CA ARG A 72 3.07 3.99 -32.52
C ARG A 72 3.99 3.82 -31.31
N PRO A 73 5.22 3.29 -31.51
CA PRO A 73 6.20 3.20 -30.44
C PRO A 73 6.85 4.57 -30.16
N VAL A 74 6.92 4.91 -28.89
CA VAL A 74 7.59 6.11 -28.36
C VAL A 74 8.62 5.64 -27.34
N PRO A 75 9.93 5.75 -27.60
CA PRO A 75 10.96 5.42 -26.63
C PRO A 75 10.84 6.34 -25.41
N LEU A 76 10.89 5.76 -24.20
CA LEU A 76 10.83 6.52 -22.96
C LEU A 76 12.21 6.67 -22.32
N PHE A 77 12.83 5.55 -21.95
CA PHE A 77 14.18 5.55 -21.37
C PHE A 77 14.85 4.18 -21.51
N GLN A 78 16.15 4.14 -21.27
CA GLN A 78 16.99 2.94 -21.28
C GLN A 78 17.91 2.98 -20.06
N GLY A 79 18.14 1.81 -19.44
CA GLY A 79 18.93 1.69 -18.22
C GLY A 79 18.13 2.00 -16.95
N GLY A 80 18.83 2.09 -15.81
CA GLY A 80 18.21 2.42 -14.53
C GLY A 80 17.71 3.87 -14.50
N ALA A 81 16.49 4.04 -13.93
CA ALA A 81 15.91 5.36 -13.69
C ALA A 81 15.20 5.36 -12.32
N SER A 82 15.14 6.51 -11.67
CA SER A 82 14.39 6.65 -10.42
C SER A 82 12.90 6.92 -10.69
N LYS A 83 12.06 6.63 -9.70
CA LYS A 83 10.60 6.85 -9.80
C LYS A 83 10.28 8.32 -10.10
N GLU A 84 11.01 9.27 -9.47
CA GLU A 84 10.85 10.71 -9.67
C GLU A 84 11.15 11.14 -11.11
N GLN A 85 12.06 10.42 -11.79
CA GLN A 85 12.37 10.68 -13.20
C GLN A 85 11.34 10.07 -14.15
N VAL A 86 10.76 8.94 -13.79
CA VAL A 86 9.81 8.19 -14.63
C VAL A 86 8.40 8.76 -14.56
N LEU A 87 7.93 9.20 -13.38
CA LEU A 87 6.58 9.75 -13.20
C LEU A 87 6.22 10.88 -14.19
N PRO A 88 7.07 11.91 -14.40
CA PRO A 88 6.78 12.95 -15.39
C PRO A 88 6.70 12.42 -16.83
N VAL A 89 7.52 11.41 -17.16
CA VAL A 89 7.51 10.79 -18.50
C VAL A 89 6.21 10.01 -18.73
N VAL A 90 5.76 9.26 -17.75
CA VAL A 90 4.47 8.55 -17.79
C VAL A 90 3.32 9.55 -17.93
N SER A 91 3.33 10.64 -17.15
CA SER A 91 2.30 11.69 -17.23
C SER A 91 2.24 12.32 -18.64
N GLN A 92 3.38 12.61 -19.25
CA GLN A 92 3.44 13.13 -20.62
C GLN A 92 2.89 12.15 -21.66
N VAL A 93 3.14 10.85 -21.49
CA VAL A 93 2.56 9.81 -22.36
C VAL A 93 1.05 9.78 -22.24
N LEU A 94 0.52 9.85 -21.02
CA LEU A 94 -0.93 9.85 -20.76
C LEU A 94 -1.61 11.10 -21.32
N GLU A 95 -0.99 12.27 -21.16
CA GLU A 95 -1.48 13.53 -21.74
C GLU A 95 -1.50 13.49 -23.28
N ALA A 96 -0.41 13.02 -23.90
CA ALA A 96 -0.34 12.88 -25.36
C ALA A 96 -1.38 11.88 -25.89
N ALA A 97 -1.59 10.78 -25.19
CA ALA A 97 -2.61 9.79 -25.51
C ALA A 97 -4.03 10.40 -25.42
N ALA A 98 -4.31 11.15 -24.36
CA ALA A 98 -5.59 11.84 -24.18
C ALA A 98 -5.89 12.84 -25.30
N GLN A 99 -4.87 13.60 -25.74
CA GLN A 99 -5.00 14.52 -26.89
C GLN A 99 -5.32 13.79 -28.21
N MET A 100 -4.92 12.53 -28.33
CA MET A 100 -5.25 11.65 -29.47
C MET A 100 -6.60 10.93 -29.30
N GLY A 101 -7.33 11.18 -28.23
CA GLY A 101 -8.59 10.48 -27.92
C GLY A 101 -8.41 9.08 -27.35
N ILE A 102 -7.19 8.71 -26.97
CA ILE A 102 -6.84 7.40 -26.38
C ILE A 102 -6.86 7.57 -24.85
N ASN A 103 -8.04 7.47 -24.26
CA ASN A 103 -8.28 7.77 -22.84
C ASN A 103 -9.15 6.72 -22.14
N ALA A 104 -9.37 5.55 -22.76
CA ALA A 104 -10.02 4.45 -22.09
C ALA A 104 -9.17 3.96 -20.91
N ARG A 105 -9.82 3.41 -19.90
CA ARG A 105 -9.16 2.78 -18.75
C ARG A 105 -9.42 1.27 -18.76
N ILE A 106 -8.45 0.52 -18.33
CA ILE A 106 -8.62 -0.91 -18.05
C ILE A 106 -9.34 -1.02 -16.72
N ALA A 107 -10.39 -1.83 -16.66
CA ALA A 107 -10.99 -2.18 -15.37
C ALA A 107 -9.98 -3.03 -14.59
N VAL A 108 -9.54 -2.52 -13.46
CA VAL A 108 -8.66 -3.23 -12.52
C VAL A 108 -9.45 -3.50 -11.25
N ALA A 109 -9.28 -4.69 -10.69
CA ALA A 109 -9.84 -4.99 -9.38
C ALA A 109 -9.09 -4.18 -8.30
N ALA A 110 -9.77 -3.86 -7.20
CA ALA A 110 -9.14 -3.13 -6.09
C ALA A 110 -7.91 -3.87 -5.54
N GLU A 111 -7.95 -5.19 -5.57
CA GLU A 111 -6.85 -6.09 -5.16
C GLU A 111 -5.60 -5.90 -6.02
N ASP A 112 -5.76 -5.66 -7.33
CA ASP A 112 -4.65 -5.46 -8.27
C ASP A 112 -3.97 -4.09 -8.11
N THR A 113 -4.66 -3.13 -7.47
CA THR A 113 -4.12 -1.79 -7.20
C THR A 113 -3.53 -1.66 -5.79
N ALA A 114 -3.83 -2.61 -4.90
CA ALA A 114 -3.28 -2.64 -3.55
C ALA A 114 -1.75 -2.92 -3.59
N PRO A 115 -0.96 -2.27 -2.72
CA PRO A 115 0.43 -2.62 -2.54
C PRO A 115 0.56 -4.10 -2.13
N PRO A 116 1.63 -4.80 -2.56
CA PRO A 116 1.86 -6.17 -2.10
C PRO A 116 2.02 -6.17 -0.57
N ILE A 117 1.38 -7.15 0.06
CA ILE A 117 1.48 -7.34 1.51
C ILE A 117 2.93 -7.75 1.85
N PRO A 118 3.62 -7.05 2.75
CA PRO A 118 4.92 -7.48 3.22
C PRO A 118 4.85 -8.90 3.83
N PRO A 119 5.83 -9.78 3.59
CA PRO A 119 5.80 -11.15 4.12
C PRO A 119 5.62 -11.22 5.64
N GLU A 120 6.17 -10.25 6.38
CA GLU A 120 6.03 -10.13 7.83
C GLU A 120 4.61 -9.77 8.28
N HIS A 121 3.76 -9.23 7.39
CA HIS A 121 2.36 -8.89 7.67
C HIS A 121 1.40 -10.05 7.39
N GLU A 122 1.80 -11.09 6.63
CA GLU A 122 0.89 -12.17 6.21
C GLU A 122 0.31 -12.93 7.41
N ALA A 123 1.16 -13.36 8.33
CA ALA A 123 0.72 -14.13 9.51
C ALA A 123 -0.19 -13.33 10.46
N PRO A 124 0.15 -12.08 10.86
CA PRO A 124 -0.74 -11.30 11.71
C PRO A 124 -2.06 -10.93 11.02
N LEU A 125 -2.06 -10.64 9.70
CA LEU A 125 -3.31 -10.39 8.96
C LEU A 125 -4.21 -11.62 8.94
N ALA A 126 -3.66 -12.81 8.69
CA ALA A 126 -4.42 -14.06 8.74
C ALA A 126 -5.04 -14.30 10.14
N ALA A 127 -4.31 -13.98 11.21
CA ALA A 127 -4.84 -14.08 12.56
C ALA A 127 -5.97 -13.08 12.83
N GLU A 128 -5.90 -11.85 12.28
CA GLU A 128 -6.99 -10.87 12.34
C GLU A 128 -8.24 -11.37 11.61
N GLU A 129 -8.10 -11.88 10.39
CA GLU A 129 -9.22 -12.38 9.56
C GLU A 129 -9.94 -13.57 10.21
N GLU A 130 -9.19 -14.41 10.91
CA GLU A 130 -9.74 -15.55 11.66
C GLU A 130 -10.29 -15.16 13.04
N GLY A 131 -10.18 -13.90 13.44
CA GLY A 131 -10.66 -13.39 14.74
C GLY A 131 -9.83 -13.84 15.94
N ARG A 132 -8.59 -14.33 15.70
CA ARG A 132 -7.64 -14.75 16.75
C ARG A 132 -6.89 -13.53 17.29
N LEU A 133 -7.62 -12.63 18.00
CA LEU A 133 -7.11 -11.30 18.36
C LEU A 133 -5.87 -11.34 19.25
N ASP A 134 -5.79 -12.25 20.22
CA ASP A 134 -4.59 -12.39 21.09
C ASP A 134 -3.35 -12.76 20.28
N GLU A 135 -3.50 -13.68 19.33
CA GLU A 135 -2.41 -14.09 18.45
C GLU A 135 -2.02 -12.97 17.48
N ALA A 136 -3.01 -12.28 16.91
CA ALA A 136 -2.78 -11.14 16.04
C ALA A 136 -1.99 -10.03 16.74
N ILE A 137 -2.34 -9.71 18.00
CA ILE A 137 -1.61 -8.74 18.83
C ILE A 137 -0.15 -9.15 18.99
N ALA A 138 0.10 -10.39 19.41
CA ALA A 138 1.46 -10.88 19.65
C ALA A 138 2.30 -10.86 18.35
N LEU A 139 1.71 -11.22 17.22
CA LEU A 139 2.39 -11.20 15.92
C LEU A 139 2.69 -9.76 15.47
N TRP A 140 1.73 -8.83 15.59
CA TRP A 140 1.95 -7.42 15.27
C TRP A 140 2.97 -6.74 16.17
N GLU A 141 2.96 -7.04 17.48
CA GLU A 141 3.98 -6.55 18.40
C GLU A 141 5.38 -6.93 17.94
N ARG A 142 5.55 -8.18 17.50
CA ARG A 142 6.82 -8.66 16.96
C ARG A 142 7.23 -7.93 15.68
N VAL A 143 6.30 -7.66 14.77
CA VAL A 143 6.58 -6.88 13.56
C VAL A 143 7.04 -5.47 13.91
N VAL A 144 6.35 -4.79 14.84
CA VAL A 144 6.70 -3.45 15.30
C VAL A 144 8.04 -3.43 16.04
N GLU A 145 8.37 -4.47 16.81
CA GLU A 145 9.68 -4.61 17.49
C GLU A 145 10.83 -4.72 16.48
N LEU A 146 10.64 -5.53 15.42
CA LEU A 146 11.63 -5.71 14.36
C LEU A 146 11.76 -4.49 13.45
N ASN A 147 10.65 -3.80 13.17
CA ASN A 147 10.61 -2.59 12.36
C ASN A 147 9.79 -1.47 13.04
N PRO A 148 10.41 -0.69 13.95
CA PRO A 148 9.72 0.39 14.66
C PRO A 148 9.23 1.56 13.77
N ARG A 149 9.56 1.57 12.48
CA ARG A 149 9.10 2.58 11.52
C ARG A 149 7.93 2.13 10.67
N ASP A 150 7.45 0.91 10.88
CA ASP A 150 6.30 0.38 10.17
C ASP A 150 5.00 0.95 10.74
N GLU A 151 4.52 2.03 10.12
CA GLU A 151 3.28 2.69 10.55
C GLU A 151 2.04 1.86 10.22
N ALA A 152 2.08 1.01 9.19
CA ALA A 152 0.99 0.08 8.88
C ALA A 152 0.84 -0.96 9.99
N ALA A 153 1.94 -1.61 10.41
CA ALA A 153 1.94 -2.57 11.51
C ALA A 153 1.44 -1.95 12.83
N LYS A 154 1.86 -0.71 13.14
CA LYS A 154 1.37 0.02 14.32
C LYS A 154 -0.12 0.31 14.26
N SER A 155 -0.63 0.68 13.08
CA SER A 155 -2.06 0.94 12.88
C SER A 155 -2.88 -0.32 13.06
N HIS A 156 -2.44 -1.44 12.49
CA HIS A 156 -3.06 -2.75 12.69
C HIS A 156 -3.05 -3.16 14.16
N LEU A 157 -1.90 -3.08 14.83
CA LEU A 157 -1.77 -3.41 16.25
C LEU A 157 -2.75 -2.61 17.11
N SER A 158 -2.84 -1.29 16.89
CA SER A 158 -3.75 -0.42 17.65
C SER A 158 -5.20 -0.79 17.41
N ARG A 159 -5.57 -1.10 16.15
CA ARG A 159 -6.93 -1.53 15.79
C ARG A 159 -7.30 -2.86 16.44
N VAL A 160 -6.41 -3.85 16.42
CA VAL A 160 -6.67 -5.18 17.00
C VAL A 160 -6.78 -5.09 18.53
N ARG A 161 -5.91 -4.31 19.19
CA ARG A 161 -6.01 -4.06 20.64
C ARG A 161 -7.31 -3.35 21.01
N PHE A 162 -7.73 -2.37 20.21
CA PHE A 162 -9.03 -1.72 20.42
C PHE A 162 -10.18 -2.72 20.23
N ALA A 163 -10.17 -3.52 19.17
CA ALA A 163 -11.19 -4.54 18.92
C ALA A 163 -11.27 -5.56 20.06
N GLN A 164 -10.13 -6.03 20.57
CA GLN A 164 -10.08 -6.94 21.71
C GLN A 164 -10.73 -6.32 22.96
N ARG A 165 -10.43 -5.06 23.27
CA ARG A 165 -11.02 -4.35 24.41
C ARG A 165 -12.50 -4.04 24.22
N ALA A 166 -12.90 -3.63 23.02
CA ALA A 166 -14.30 -3.22 22.75
C ALA A 166 -15.26 -4.39 22.63
N TYR A 167 -14.80 -5.53 22.11
CA TYR A 167 -15.65 -6.69 21.79
C TYR A 167 -15.29 -7.95 22.57
N GLY A 168 -14.21 -7.95 23.35
CA GLY A 168 -13.82 -9.06 24.23
C GLY A 168 -14.65 -9.12 25.51
N GLU A 169 -14.38 -10.13 26.32
CA GLU A 169 -14.94 -10.19 27.68
C GLU A 169 -14.36 -9.05 28.52
N GLN A 170 -15.13 -7.97 28.63
CA GLN A 170 -14.73 -6.82 29.44
C GLN A 170 -14.89 -7.16 30.94
N SER A 171 -13.83 -6.91 31.71
CA SER A 171 -13.99 -6.77 33.15
C SER A 171 -14.88 -5.57 33.40
N SER A 172 -16.02 -5.78 34.07
CA SER A 172 -16.96 -4.70 34.45
C SER A 172 -16.34 -3.63 35.37
N ASP A 173 -15.14 -3.88 35.86
CA ASP A 173 -14.41 -3.04 36.79
C ASP A 173 -13.30 -2.18 36.14
N ASP A 174 -13.09 -2.27 34.80
CA ASP A 174 -12.13 -1.41 34.11
C ASP A 174 -12.69 0.00 33.90
N PRO A 175 -12.17 1.04 34.62
CA PRO A 175 -12.65 2.42 34.47
C PRO A 175 -12.42 3.00 33.08
N ALA A 176 -11.45 2.48 32.34
CA ALA A 176 -11.15 2.91 30.98
C ALA A 176 -12.02 2.21 29.92
N ALA A 177 -12.78 1.17 30.26
CA ALA A 177 -13.70 0.50 29.32
C ALA A 177 -14.77 1.48 28.77
N ARG A 178 -15.13 2.50 29.56
CA ARG A 178 -16.05 3.56 29.13
C ARG A 178 -15.49 4.34 27.93
N ALA A 179 -14.19 4.57 27.88
CA ALA A 179 -13.57 5.26 26.76
C ALA A 179 -13.66 4.44 25.46
N ASP A 180 -13.38 3.12 25.51
CA ASP A 180 -13.52 2.27 24.33
C ASP A 180 -14.99 2.20 23.86
N ALA A 181 -15.95 2.16 24.79
CA ALA A 181 -17.37 2.17 24.45
C ALA A 181 -17.81 3.48 23.77
N LEU A 182 -17.36 4.65 24.27
CA LEU A 182 -17.61 5.94 23.64
C LEU A 182 -17.00 6.00 22.24
N PHE A 183 -15.74 5.56 22.10
CA PHE A 183 -15.06 5.52 20.82
C PHE A 183 -15.78 4.61 19.81
N ALA A 184 -16.20 3.42 20.22
CA ALA A 184 -16.99 2.50 19.41
C ALA A 184 -18.35 3.09 18.98
N ALA A 185 -18.93 3.96 19.81
CA ALA A 185 -20.17 4.69 19.50
C ALA A 185 -19.95 5.94 18.60
N GLY A 186 -18.68 6.24 18.21
CA GLY A 186 -18.34 7.39 17.39
C GLY A 186 -18.03 8.67 18.17
N ASP A 187 -18.08 8.64 19.49
CA ASP A 187 -17.71 9.77 20.34
C ASP A 187 -16.23 9.71 20.72
N ALA A 188 -15.38 10.02 19.74
CA ALA A 188 -13.93 10.04 19.96
C ALA A 188 -13.50 11.11 20.98
N ALA A 189 -14.14 12.27 20.98
CA ALA A 189 -13.81 13.35 21.91
C ALA A 189 -14.11 12.93 23.35
N GLY A 190 -15.29 12.39 23.63
CA GLY A 190 -15.65 11.89 24.94
C GLY A 190 -14.75 10.72 25.40
N ALA A 191 -14.31 9.86 24.48
CA ALA A 191 -13.35 8.79 24.80
C ALA A 191 -12.00 9.36 25.25
N PHE A 192 -11.48 10.35 24.55
CA PHE A 192 -10.21 11.01 24.92
C PHE A 192 -10.30 11.74 26.25
N ASP A 193 -11.41 12.46 26.50
CA ASP A 193 -11.61 13.17 27.77
C ASP A 193 -11.58 12.19 28.95
N VAL A 194 -12.28 11.05 28.85
CA VAL A 194 -12.27 10.02 29.90
C VAL A 194 -10.85 9.51 30.15
N LEU A 195 -10.08 9.17 29.13
CA LEU A 195 -8.70 8.68 29.31
C LEU A 195 -7.78 9.73 29.88
N LEU A 196 -7.92 11.00 29.48
CA LEU A 196 -7.13 12.10 30.01
C LEU A 196 -7.43 12.39 31.48
N GLU A 197 -8.72 12.32 31.89
CA GLU A 197 -9.12 12.44 33.29
C GLU A 197 -8.54 11.32 34.15
N LEU A 198 -8.62 10.07 33.68
CA LEU A 198 -8.04 8.91 34.37
C LEU A 198 -6.52 9.04 34.49
N LEU A 199 -5.85 9.45 33.41
CA LEU A 199 -4.40 9.66 33.39
C LEU A 199 -3.97 10.76 34.38
N ALA A 200 -4.77 11.83 34.51
CA ALA A 200 -4.51 12.92 35.45
C ALA A 200 -4.75 12.50 36.91
N ALA A 201 -5.72 11.62 37.15
CA ALA A 201 -6.08 11.15 38.49
C ALA A 201 -5.16 10.03 39.01
N SER A 202 -4.58 9.22 38.11
CA SER A 202 -3.72 8.10 38.50
C SER A 202 -2.34 8.59 38.98
N SER A 203 -1.89 8.03 40.10
CA SER A 203 -0.53 8.17 40.62
C SER A 203 0.33 6.93 40.44
N ASP A 204 -0.27 5.84 39.95
CA ASP A 204 0.41 4.58 39.64
C ASP A 204 1.06 4.67 38.26
N GLU A 205 2.33 4.30 38.15
CA GLU A 205 3.09 4.43 36.91
C GLU A 205 2.69 3.36 35.88
N GLU A 206 2.39 2.13 36.32
CA GLU A 206 1.94 1.05 35.43
C GLU A 206 0.53 1.37 34.85
N GLU A 207 -0.37 1.87 35.70
CA GLU A 207 -1.69 2.30 35.26
C GLU A 207 -1.59 3.47 34.25
N ARG A 208 -0.74 4.45 34.54
CA ARG A 208 -0.51 5.58 33.63
C ARG A 208 0.04 5.14 32.26
N ASP A 209 0.95 4.18 32.24
CA ASP A 209 1.49 3.66 30.99
C ASP A 209 0.45 2.86 30.20
N ALA A 210 -0.39 2.08 30.87
CA ALA A 210 -1.51 1.40 30.23
C ALA A 210 -2.53 2.40 29.62
N LEU A 211 -2.89 3.45 30.36
CA LEU A 211 -3.78 4.51 29.87
C LEU A 211 -3.18 5.28 28.68
N ARG A 212 -1.87 5.59 28.72
CA ARG A 212 -1.16 6.23 27.60
C ARG A 212 -1.17 5.35 26.35
N LEU A 213 -0.90 4.04 26.50
CA LEU A 213 -0.93 3.11 25.40
C LEU A 213 -2.32 3.07 24.77
N ARG A 214 -3.38 2.97 25.61
CA ARG A 214 -4.78 2.96 25.16
C ARG A 214 -5.14 4.24 24.41
N LEU A 215 -4.71 5.40 24.92
CA LEU A 215 -4.92 6.69 24.26
C LEU A 215 -4.23 6.76 22.89
N LEU A 216 -2.98 6.27 22.80
CA LEU A 216 -2.25 6.20 21.54
C LEU A 216 -2.90 5.24 20.54
N ASP A 217 -3.44 4.12 20.99
CA ASP A 217 -4.20 3.19 20.14
C ASP A 217 -5.41 3.91 19.54
N LEU A 218 -6.23 4.59 20.36
CA LEU A 218 -7.42 5.30 19.88
C LEU A 218 -7.05 6.45 18.90
N PHE A 219 -5.97 7.19 19.14
CA PHE A 219 -5.49 8.22 18.21
C PHE A 219 -5.11 7.62 16.85
N ARG A 220 -4.43 6.47 16.82
CA ARG A 220 -4.09 5.81 15.57
C ARG A 220 -5.31 5.30 14.83
N VAL A 221 -6.25 4.69 15.56
CA VAL A 221 -7.50 4.22 14.98
C VAL A 221 -8.31 5.38 14.39
N ALA A 222 -8.41 6.51 15.10
CA ALA A 222 -9.08 7.72 14.61
C ALA A 222 -8.41 8.30 13.35
N GLY A 223 -7.07 8.39 13.33
CA GLY A 223 -6.32 8.91 12.20
C GLY A 223 -6.26 8.00 10.98
N SER A 224 -6.57 6.71 11.13
CA SER A 224 -6.65 5.74 10.02
C SER A 224 -8.04 5.60 9.41
N THR A 225 -9.06 6.28 9.94
CA THR A 225 -10.39 6.32 9.36
C THR A 225 -10.39 7.32 8.20
N PRO A 226 -10.62 6.91 6.94
CA PRO A 226 -10.77 7.88 5.85
C PRO A 226 -11.98 8.77 6.17
N GLU A 227 -11.77 10.08 6.16
CA GLU A 227 -12.86 11.02 6.20
C GLU A 227 -13.79 10.74 5.01
N VAL A 228 -15.07 10.46 5.28
CA VAL A 228 -16.14 10.25 4.30
C VAL A 228 -16.53 11.58 3.67
#